data_5691ab87f5daa13200995cfc6c2eb6bc
#
_entry.id   5691ab87f5daa13200995cfc6c2eb6bc
#
_cell.length_a   1.000
_cell.length_b   1.000
_cell.length_c   1.000
_cell.angle_alpha   90.00
_cell.angle_beta   90.00
_cell.angle_gamma   90.00
#
_symmetry.space_group_name_H-M   'P 1'
#
loop_
_entity.id
_entity.type
_entity.pdbx_description
1 polymer ?
#
loop_
_entity_poly.entity_id
_entity_poly.type
_entity_poly.pdbx_seq_one_letter_code
_entity_poly.pdbx_strand_id
1 'polypeptide(L)'
;HDALPICDVSISLRIMQEMGAQVEYLNKTTVRISAAGLTNYCVPYESARRMRASYYFLGALLGRYGKARVSMPGGCPLGDRPIDQHLKAFSALGAKCSIDHGMVDLVADALTGGQIYLDVVSVGATMNAMLAAVRARGLTVIENAAKEPHIVDLANFLNSMGADIMGAGTDVIKIRGVQQLHGAVYSVIPDQIEAGTFMIAAAATRGDVLVTNVIPKHLEPKIGRASC
;
A
#
# COMPACT_ATOMS: atom_id res chain seq x y z
N HIS A 1 -12.11 -4.63 -21.89
CA HIS A 1 -11.97 -3.25 -21.45
C HIS A 1 -10.51 -2.87 -21.59
N ASP A 2 -10.22 -2.02 -22.56
CA ASP A 2 -8.99 -1.25 -22.58
C ASP A 2 -9.09 -0.31 -21.38
N ALA A 3 -8.69 -0.79 -20.20
CA ALA A 3 -8.53 0.10 -19.08
C ALA A 3 -7.56 1.17 -19.56
N LEU A 4 -8.07 2.38 -19.75
CA LEU A 4 -7.23 3.55 -19.77
C LEU A 4 -6.22 3.35 -18.65
N PRO A 5 -4.91 3.50 -18.91
CA PRO A 5 -3.92 3.25 -17.88
C PRO A 5 -4.36 4.07 -16.67
N ILE A 6 -4.72 3.37 -15.60
CA ILE A 6 -5.09 4.04 -14.34
C ILE A 6 -3.92 4.95 -14.07
N CYS A 7 -4.17 6.24 -13.99
CA CYS A 7 -3.12 7.27 -13.92
C CYS A 7 -2.08 6.92 -12.84
N ASP A 8 -2.54 6.39 -11.70
CA ASP A 8 -1.70 5.98 -10.58
C ASP A 8 -0.78 4.80 -10.92
N VAL A 9 -1.24 3.81 -11.72
CA VAL A 9 -0.39 2.69 -12.16
C VAL A 9 0.73 3.23 -13.06
N SER A 10 0.39 4.07 -14.03
CA SER A 10 1.38 4.65 -14.94
C SER A 10 2.39 5.52 -14.20
N ILE A 11 1.95 6.31 -13.21
CA ILE A 11 2.84 7.12 -12.36
C ILE A 11 3.73 6.22 -11.50
N SER A 12 3.18 5.15 -10.91
CA SER A 12 3.97 4.19 -10.12
C SER A 12 5.06 3.53 -10.95
N LEU A 13 4.74 3.08 -12.17
CA LEU A 13 5.70 2.47 -13.09
C LEU A 13 6.81 3.47 -13.46
N ARG A 14 6.44 4.72 -13.74
CA ARG A 14 7.38 5.79 -14.02
C ARG A 14 8.30 6.08 -12.83
N ILE A 15 7.77 6.18 -11.62
CA ILE A 15 8.57 6.34 -10.40
C ILE A 15 9.58 5.21 -10.29
N MET A 16 9.16 3.96 -10.47
CA MET A 16 10.07 2.82 -10.41
C MET A 16 11.17 2.87 -11.48
N GLN A 17 10.84 3.30 -12.72
CA GLN A 17 11.83 3.50 -13.77
C GLN A 17 12.83 4.62 -13.43
N GLU A 18 12.36 5.75 -12.94
CA GLU A 18 13.19 6.88 -12.53
C GLU A 18 14.12 6.50 -11.34
N MET A 19 13.73 5.51 -10.54
CA MET A 19 14.53 4.95 -9.46
C MET A 19 15.51 3.86 -9.92
N GLY A 20 15.48 3.45 -11.19
CA GLY A 20 16.38 2.46 -11.77
C GLY A 20 15.78 1.06 -12.00
N ALA A 21 14.50 0.86 -11.77
CA ALA A 21 13.84 -0.39 -12.15
C ALA A 21 13.66 -0.48 -13.67
N GLN A 22 13.78 -1.68 -14.19
CA GLN A 22 13.44 -1.97 -15.59
C GLN A 22 11.94 -2.28 -15.67
N VAL A 23 11.22 -1.53 -16.51
CA VAL A 23 9.79 -1.74 -16.80
C VAL A 23 9.62 -2.00 -18.28
N GLU A 24 9.12 -3.19 -18.61
CA GLU A 24 8.86 -3.63 -19.95
C GLU A 24 7.36 -3.87 -20.15
N TYR A 25 6.75 -3.21 -21.13
CA TYR A 25 5.36 -3.46 -21.51
C TYR A 25 5.32 -4.65 -22.47
N LEU A 26 4.82 -5.80 -21.99
CA LEU A 26 4.67 -7.00 -22.80
C LEU A 26 3.46 -6.90 -23.75
N ASN A 27 2.41 -6.21 -23.29
CA ASN A 27 1.23 -5.86 -24.07
C ASN A 27 0.46 -4.71 -23.36
N LYS A 28 -0.74 -4.35 -23.82
CA LYS A 28 -1.53 -3.25 -23.28
C LYS A 28 -1.94 -3.42 -21.80
N THR A 29 -1.96 -4.65 -21.30
CA THR A 29 -2.45 -5.00 -19.95
C THR A 29 -1.40 -5.68 -19.09
N THR A 30 -0.21 -5.96 -19.63
CA THR A 30 0.82 -6.74 -18.94
C THR A 30 2.15 -6.00 -18.95
N VAL A 31 2.72 -5.83 -17.78
CA VAL A 31 4.06 -5.26 -17.60
C VAL A 31 4.95 -6.23 -16.84
N ARG A 32 6.22 -6.26 -17.22
CA ARG A 32 7.28 -6.91 -16.46
C ARG A 32 8.08 -5.84 -15.74
N ILE A 33 8.30 -6.03 -14.44
CA ILE A 33 9.07 -5.10 -13.61
C ILE A 33 10.24 -5.87 -13.00
N SER A 34 11.45 -5.40 -13.23
CA SER A 34 12.64 -5.87 -12.55
C SER A 34 13.21 -4.76 -11.66
N ALA A 35 13.19 -4.98 -10.36
CA ALA A 35 13.74 -4.06 -9.38
C ALA A 35 15.20 -4.37 -9.02
N ALA A 36 15.90 -5.23 -9.79
CA ALA A 36 17.30 -5.59 -9.54
C ALA A 36 18.23 -4.37 -9.65
N GLY A 37 17.94 -3.47 -10.61
CA GLY A 37 18.71 -2.24 -10.82
C GLY A 37 18.28 -1.07 -9.95
N LEU A 38 17.30 -1.24 -9.08
CA LEU A 38 16.80 -0.19 -8.20
C LEU A 38 17.81 0.02 -7.07
N THR A 39 18.55 1.12 -7.12
CA THR A 39 19.62 1.46 -6.15
C THR A 39 19.29 2.71 -5.35
N ASN A 40 18.25 3.44 -5.74
CA ASN A 40 17.89 4.71 -5.13
C ASN A 40 16.73 4.54 -4.14
N TYR A 41 16.84 5.14 -2.97
CA TYR A 41 15.80 5.20 -1.93
C TYR A 41 15.05 6.54 -1.93
N CYS A 42 15.36 7.44 -2.85
CA CYS A 42 14.70 8.73 -3.01
C CYS A 42 13.71 8.66 -4.18
N VAL A 43 12.43 8.83 -3.88
CA VAL A 43 11.38 8.91 -4.90
C VAL A 43 11.40 10.32 -5.51
N PRO A 44 11.42 10.46 -6.86
CA PRO A 44 11.45 11.75 -7.52
C PRO A 44 10.27 12.63 -7.13
N TYR A 45 10.57 13.86 -6.70
CA TYR A 45 9.59 14.79 -6.15
C TYR A 45 8.43 15.06 -7.10
N GLU A 46 8.73 15.39 -8.36
CA GLU A 46 7.70 15.74 -9.36
C GLU A 46 6.75 14.57 -9.69
N SER A 47 7.24 13.35 -9.64
CA SER A 47 6.42 12.16 -9.88
C SER A 47 5.62 11.80 -8.64
N ALA A 48 6.22 11.86 -7.45
CA ALA A 48 5.57 11.50 -6.20
C ALA A 48 4.40 12.42 -5.84
N ARG A 49 4.53 13.74 -6.04
CA ARG A 49 3.49 14.72 -5.73
C ARG A 49 2.22 14.57 -6.57
N ARG A 50 2.28 13.88 -7.71
CA ARG A 50 1.12 13.64 -8.60
C ARG A 50 0.22 12.50 -8.14
N MET A 51 0.71 11.66 -7.25
CA MET A 51 0.01 10.47 -6.81
C MET A 51 0.05 10.36 -5.29
N ARG A 52 -1.14 10.31 -4.66
CA ARG A 52 -1.17 10.14 -3.21
C ARG A 52 -0.56 8.80 -2.75
N ALA A 53 -0.81 7.72 -3.50
CA ALA A 53 -0.27 6.40 -3.20
C ALA A 53 1.27 6.33 -3.20
N SER A 54 1.97 7.41 -3.59
CA SER A 54 3.44 7.50 -3.51
C SER A 54 3.97 7.25 -2.09
N TYR A 55 3.18 7.50 -1.05
CA TYR A 55 3.60 7.23 0.33
C TYR A 55 3.81 5.72 0.62
N TYR A 56 3.29 4.80 -0.19
CA TYR A 56 3.58 3.38 -0.01
C TYR A 56 5.03 3.03 -0.30
N PHE A 57 5.73 3.84 -1.08
CA PHE A 57 7.17 3.69 -1.24
C PHE A 57 7.94 3.88 0.07
N LEU A 58 7.41 4.63 1.06
CA LEU A 58 8.04 4.80 2.38
C LEU A 58 8.28 3.45 3.06
N GLY A 59 7.23 2.65 3.23
CA GLY A 59 7.34 1.34 3.88
C GLY A 59 8.19 0.34 3.08
N ALA A 60 7.98 0.29 1.77
CA ALA A 60 8.70 -0.64 0.89
C ALA A 60 10.20 -0.35 0.83
N LEU A 61 10.60 0.93 0.68
CA LEU A 61 12.00 1.33 0.62
C LEU A 61 12.67 1.23 1.99
N LEU A 62 11.97 1.62 3.06
CA LEU A 62 12.48 1.47 4.42
C LEU A 62 12.76 0.00 4.74
N GLY A 63 11.84 -0.91 4.42
CA GLY A 63 12.02 -2.35 4.60
C GLY A 63 13.18 -2.91 3.77
N ARG A 64 13.40 -2.40 2.57
CA ARG A 64 14.44 -2.89 1.65
C ARG A 64 15.84 -2.31 1.94
N TYR A 65 15.92 -1.01 2.18
CA TYR A 65 17.20 -0.27 2.24
C TYR A 65 17.52 0.29 3.63
N GLY A 66 16.61 0.20 4.60
CA GLY A 66 16.69 0.93 5.86
C GLY A 66 16.58 2.44 5.70
N LYS A 67 16.27 2.92 4.50
CA LYS A 67 16.15 4.34 4.17
C LYS A 67 15.03 4.55 3.16
N ALA A 68 14.31 5.68 3.31
CA ALA A 68 13.35 6.12 2.32
C ALA A 68 13.26 7.65 2.34
N ARG A 69 13.17 8.26 1.17
CA ARG A 69 12.91 9.69 1.00
C ARG A 69 11.82 9.89 -0.03
N VAL A 70 10.68 10.41 0.40
CA VAL A 70 9.51 10.58 -0.45
C VAL A 70 8.89 11.94 -0.16
N SER A 71 8.40 12.65 -1.18
CA SER A 71 7.67 13.89 -0.94
C SER A 71 6.42 13.65 -0.12
N MET A 72 5.99 14.66 0.64
CA MET A 72 4.66 14.65 1.25
C MET A 72 3.63 14.29 0.18
N PRO A 73 2.65 13.42 0.52
CA PRO A 73 1.71 12.93 -0.47
C PRO A 73 0.95 14.08 -1.13
N GLY A 74 1.05 14.15 -2.44
CA GLY A 74 0.26 15.04 -3.28
C GLY A 74 -1.07 14.42 -3.71
N GLY A 75 -1.54 14.77 -4.90
CA GLY A 75 -2.77 14.24 -5.49
C GLY A 75 -4.01 15.07 -5.16
N CYS A 76 -5.17 14.44 -5.08
CA CYS A 76 -6.46 15.11 -4.96
C CYS A 76 -6.61 15.93 -3.67
N PRO A 77 -6.98 17.21 -3.70
CA PRO A 77 -7.11 18.08 -2.54
C PRO A 77 -8.43 17.83 -1.78
N LEU A 78 -8.63 16.63 -1.28
CA LEU A 78 -9.80 16.22 -0.49
C LEU A 78 -9.63 16.49 1.02
N GLY A 79 -9.00 17.60 1.39
CA GLY A 79 -8.74 17.97 2.79
C GLY A 79 -7.45 17.37 3.37
N ASP A 80 -7.23 17.67 4.65
CA ASP A 80 -6.04 17.21 5.37
C ASP A 80 -6.05 15.69 5.53
N ARG A 81 -4.97 15.07 5.10
CA ARG A 81 -4.74 13.63 5.24
C ARG A 81 -3.36 13.42 5.84
N PRO A 82 -3.24 13.57 7.15
CA PRO A 82 -1.95 13.49 7.84
C PRO A 82 -1.33 12.10 7.68
N ILE A 83 0.00 12.04 7.76
CA ILE A 83 0.78 10.81 7.73
C ILE A 83 1.38 10.47 9.11
N ASP A 84 0.88 11.09 10.16
CA ASP A 84 1.31 10.93 11.55
C ASP A 84 1.32 9.45 11.97
N GLN A 85 0.25 8.71 11.65
CA GLN A 85 0.16 7.28 11.97
C GLN A 85 1.19 6.43 11.20
N HIS A 86 1.58 6.85 10.00
CA HIS A 86 2.66 6.20 9.24
C HIS A 86 4.01 6.43 9.94
N LEU A 87 4.30 7.68 10.31
CA LEU A 87 5.55 8.04 11.00
C LEU A 87 5.63 7.37 12.38
N LYS A 88 4.51 7.31 13.12
CA LYS A 88 4.41 6.59 14.38
C LYS A 88 4.76 5.11 14.21
N ALA A 89 4.21 4.46 13.18
CA ALA A 89 4.50 3.06 12.89
C ALA A 89 5.98 2.83 12.55
N PHE A 90 6.58 3.68 11.71
CA PHE A 90 8.00 3.57 11.38
C PHE A 90 8.91 3.83 12.58
N SER A 91 8.56 4.81 13.43
CA SER A 91 9.30 5.09 14.66
C SER A 91 9.25 3.91 15.63
N ALA A 92 8.11 3.24 15.75
CA ALA A 92 7.97 2.03 16.57
C ALA A 92 8.84 0.86 16.07
N LEU A 93 9.14 0.83 14.77
CA LEU A 93 10.09 -0.12 14.17
C LEU A 93 11.57 0.32 14.28
N GLY A 94 11.84 1.44 14.95
CA GLY A 94 13.18 1.96 15.17
C GLY A 94 13.71 2.91 14.10
N ALA A 95 12.87 3.37 13.17
CA ALA A 95 13.28 4.36 12.19
C ALA A 95 13.26 5.78 12.79
N LYS A 96 14.26 6.57 12.43
CA LYS A 96 14.28 8.03 12.62
C LYS A 96 13.49 8.66 11.50
N CYS A 97 12.47 9.44 11.85
CA CYS A 97 11.58 10.10 10.91
C CYS A 97 11.78 11.61 10.99
N SER A 98 11.93 12.27 9.87
CA SER A 98 11.97 13.73 9.77
C SER A 98 11.21 14.22 8.55
N ILE A 99 10.70 15.44 8.62
CA ILE A 99 10.09 16.12 7.48
C ILE A 99 10.87 17.40 7.27
N ASP A 100 11.46 17.52 6.09
CA ASP A 100 12.25 18.69 5.71
C ASP A 100 11.87 19.13 4.29
N HIS A 101 11.54 20.41 4.12
CA HIS A 101 11.15 21.02 2.84
C HIS A 101 10.10 20.20 2.07
N GLY A 102 9.12 19.62 2.78
CA GLY A 102 8.05 18.81 2.19
C GLY A 102 8.49 17.41 1.76
N MET A 103 9.68 16.96 2.17
CA MET A 103 10.16 15.60 2.01
C MET A 103 10.09 14.85 3.35
N VAL A 104 9.61 13.64 3.31
CA VAL A 104 9.65 12.69 4.43
C VAL A 104 10.92 11.86 4.28
N ASP A 105 11.78 11.96 5.27
CA ASP A 105 13.02 11.21 5.36
C ASP A 105 12.92 10.16 6.47
N LEU A 106 13.18 8.91 6.12
CA LEU A 106 13.20 7.78 7.05
C LEU A 106 14.60 7.13 7.00
N VAL A 107 15.17 6.88 8.17
CA VAL A 107 16.48 6.20 8.30
C VAL A 107 16.42 5.24 9.48
N ALA A 108 16.84 4.00 9.26
CA ALA A 108 17.03 2.99 10.28
C ALA A 108 18.31 2.20 10.00
N ASP A 109 19.16 2.02 10.99
CA ASP A 109 20.33 1.14 10.89
C ASP A 109 19.88 -0.33 10.83
N ALA A 110 18.85 -0.67 11.58
CA ALA A 110 18.13 -1.94 11.53
C ALA A 110 16.68 -1.73 11.98
N LEU A 111 15.75 -2.30 11.25
CA LEU A 111 14.37 -2.35 11.70
C LEU A 111 14.22 -3.48 12.73
N THR A 112 13.55 -3.17 13.83
CA THR A 112 13.27 -4.11 14.92
C THR A 112 11.77 -4.19 15.13
N GLY A 113 11.24 -5.40 15.23
CA GLY A 113 9.84 -5.63 15.56
C GLY A 113 9.49 -5.05 16.93
N GLY A 114 8.25 -4.61 17.06
CA GLY A 114 7.74 -3.97 18.26
C GLY A 114 6.22 -3.87 18.23
N GLN A 115 5.66 -3.24 19.23
CA GLN A 115 4.23 -2.99 19.31
C GLN A 115 3.90 -1.64 18.65
N ILE A 116 2.99 -1.68 17.69
CA ILE A 116 2.49 -0.51 16.96
C ILE A 116 1.00 -0.37 17.26
N TYR A 117 0.63 0.65 18.02
CA TYR A 117 -0.77 1.00 18.24
C TYR A 117 -1.13 2.20 17.37
N LEU A 118 -2.10 2.03 16.47
CA LEU A 118 -2.62 3.12 15.66
C LEU A 118 -3.73 3.85 16.42
N ASP A 119 -3.58 5.16 16.64
CA ASP A 119 -4.56 5.96 17.41
C ASP A 119 -5.90 6.03 16.68
N VAL A 120 -5.84 5.99 15.35
CA VAL A 120 -7.00 5.89 14.46
C VAL A 120 -6.78 4.77 13.46
N VAL A 121 -7.85 4.07 13.09
CA VAL A 121 -7.78 3.07 12.03
C VAL A 121 -7.37 3.73 10.73
N SER A 122 -6.25 3.32 10.18
CA SER A 122 -5.69 3.88 8.95
C SER A 122 -5.21 2.77 8.03
N VAL A 123 -5.85 2.66 6.87
CA VAL A 123 -5.46 1.71 5.81
C VAL A 123 -4.01 1.94 5.37
N GLY A 124 -3.68 3.20 5.05
CA GLY A 124 -2.34 3.54 4.56
C GLY A 124 -1.25 3.25 5.59
N ALA A 125 -1.47 3.60 6.87
CA ALA A 125 -0.51 3.33 7.93
C ALA A 125 -0.36 1.82 8.18
N THR A 126 -1.45 1.06 8.17
CA THR A 126 -1.43 -0.40 8.30
C THR A 126 -0.61 -1.04 7.18
N MET A 127 -0.86 -0.69 5.92
CA MET A 127 -0.10 -1.23 4.78
C MET A 127 1.38 -0.85 4.84
N ASN A 128 1.70 0.40 5.16
CA ASN A 128 3.08 0.85 5.28
C ASN A 128 3.82 0.19 6.44
N ALA A 129 3.15 0.01 7.58
CA ALA A 129 3.69 -0.75 8.70
C ALA A 129 3.99 -2.20 8.29
N MET A 130 3.06 -2.86 7.59
CA MET A 130 3.25 -4.22 7.07
C MET A 130 4.44 -4.30 6.12
N LEU A 131 4.54 -3.41 5.13
CA LEU A 131 5.63 -3.39 4.15
C LEU A 131 7.02 -3.22 4.80
N ALA A 132 7.12 -2.43 5.85
CA ALA A 132 8.37 -2.26 6.59
C ALA A 132 8.64 -3.45 7.55
N ALA A 133 7.60 -3.90 8.28
CA ALA A 133 7.71 -4.91 9.33
C ALA A 133 8.10 -6.30 8.81
N VAL A 134 7.76 -6.65 7.57
CA VAL A 134 8.16 -7.94 6.97
C VAL A 134 9.68 -8.13 6.92
N ARG A 135 10.44 -7.05 7.03
CA ARG A 135 11.90 -7.05 7.06
C ARG A 135 12.50 -6.68 8.43
N ALA A 136 11.66 -6.36 9.42
CA ALA A 136 12.11 -6.02 10.76
C ALA A 136 12.53 -7.28 11.54
N ARG A 137 13.56 -7.17 12.37
CA ARG A 137 14.02 -8.29 13.20
C ARG A 137 13.03 -8.57 14.33
N GLY A 138 12.59 -9.81 14.47
CA GLY A 138 11.69 -10.24 15.55
C GLY A 138 10.21 -10.14 15.18
N LEU A 139 9.35 -9.95 16.17
CA LEU A 139 7.89 -9.90 16.04
C LEU A 139 7.40 -8.47 16.10
N THR A 140 6.61 -8.08 15.12
CA THR A 140 5.81 -6.84 15.14
C THR A 140 4.35 -7.19 15.39
N VAL A 141 3.70 -6.41 16.26
CA VAL A 141 2.26 -6.49 16.50
C VAL A 141 1.66 -5.13 16.18
N ILE A 142 0.76 -5.09 15.20
CA ILE A 142 0.00 -3.90 14.84
C ILE A 142 -1.37 -4.01 15.46
N GLU A 143 -1.74 -3.10 16.34
CA GLU A 143 -3.03 -3.01 17.01
C GLU A 143 -3.86 -1.85 16.45
N ASN A 144 -5.18 -1.98 16.48
CA ASN A 144 -6.13 -1.09 15.85
C ASN A 144 -5.88 -0.98 14.33
N ALA A 145 -5.48 -2.11 13.72
CA ALA A 145 -5.20 -2.21 12.29
C ALA A 145 -6.48 -2.08 11.45
N ALA A 146 -6.31 -1.62 10.23
CA ALA A 146 -7.37 -1.62 9.22
C ALA A 146 -7.72 -3.07 8.81
N LYS A 147 -9.01 -3.32 8.51
CA LYS A 147 -9.56 -4.67 8.25
C LYS A 147 -10.02 -4.87 6.81
N GLU A 148 -9.88 -3.87 5.98
CA GLU A 148 -10.37 -3.85 4.61
C GLU A 148 -9.78 -5.01 3.79
N PRO A 149 -10.53 -5.53 2.80
CA PRO A 149 -10.11 -6.68 1.98
C PRO A 149 -8.71 -6.55 1.37
N HIS A 150 -8.30 -5.35 0.98
CA HIS A 150 -6.98 -5.11 0.39
C HIS A 150 -5.83 -5.18 1.42
N ILE A 151 -6.11 -5.08 2.73
CA ILE A 151 -5.13 -5.40 3.79
C ILE A 151 -4.87 -6.92 3.81
N VAL A 152 -5.95 -7.70 3.71
CA VAL A 152 -5.85 -9.17 3.64
C VAL A 152 -5.13 -9.59 2.36
N ASP A 153 -5.45 -8.94 1.23
CA ASP A 153 -4.83 -9.20 -0.06
C ASP A 153 -3.31 -8.92 -0.03
N LEU A 154 -2.91 -7.77 0.54
CA LEU A 154 -1.49 -7.46 0.74
C LEU A 154 -0.78 -8.50 1.61
N ALA A 155 -1.41 -8.94 2.73
CA ALA A 155 -0.85 -9.96 3.59
C ALA A 155 -0.68 -11.30 2.86
N ASN A 156 -1.68 -11.71 2.08
CA ASN A 156 -1.63 -12.93 1.28
C ASN A 156 -0.54 -12.84 0.21
N PHE A 157 -0.42 -11.71 -0.47
CA PHE A 157 0.65 -11.48 -1.44
C PHE A 157 2.03 -11.57 -0.78
N LEU A 158 2.26 -10.87 0.33
CA LEU A 158 3.53 -10.93 1.04
C LEU A 158 3.83 -12.34 1.58
N ASN A 159 2.83 -13.05 2.10
CA ASN A 159 2.98 -14.44 2.55
C ASN A 159 3.31 -15.38 1.39
N SER A 160 2.74 -15.16 0.20
CA SER A 160 3.12 -15.93 -1.00
C SER A 160 4.58 -15.67 -1.43
N MET A 161 5.18 -14.55 -0.99
CA MET A 161 6.59 -14.23 -1.18
C MET A 161 7.49 -14.72 -0.02
N GLY A 162 6.93 -15.44 0.96
CA GLY A 162 7.67 -16.00 2.09
C GLY A 162 7.67 -15.13 3.35
N ALA A 163 6.79 -14.13 3.46
CA ALA A 163 6.56 -13.43 4.73
C ALA A 163 5.79 -14.30 5.72
N ASP A 164 5.78 -13.91 6.99
CA ASP A 164 5.02 -14.55 8.08
C ASP A 164 4.10 -13.51 8.71
N ILE A 165 2.89 -13.38 8.13
CA ILE A 165 1.87 -12.42 8.54
C ILE A 165 0.60 -13.17 8.92
N MET A 166 0.10 -12.90 10.12
CA MET A 166 -1.14 -13.47 10.68
C MET A 166 -2.07 -12.36 11.17
N GLY A 167 -3.38 -12.63 11.16
CA GLY A 167 -4.40 -11.74 11.71
C GLY A 167 -4.86 -10.63 10.78
N ALA A 168 -4.40 -10.59 9.52
CA ALA A 168 -4.93 -9.64 8.54
C ALA A 168 -6.45 -9.79 8.38
N GLY A 169 -7.17 -8.66 8.33
CA GLY A 169 -8.63 -8.64 8.38
C GLY A 169 -9.21 -8.55 9.80
N THR A 170 -8.39 -8.60 10.82
CA THR A 170 -8.75 -8.30 12.21
C THR A 170 -8.10 -6.99 12.67
N ASP A 171 -8.38 -6.55 13.89
CA ASP A 171 -7.79 -5.36 14.49
C ASP A 171 -6.34 -5.58 14.98
N VAL A 172 -5.86 -6.83 14.97
CA VAL A 172 -4.50 -7.16 15.40
C VAL A 172 -3.79 -7.97 14.32
N ILE A 173 -2.71 -7.41 13.76
CA ILE A 173 -1.87 -8.08 12.78
C ILE A 173 -0.52 -8.38 13.41
N LYS A 174 -0.06 -9.63 13.29
CA LYS A 174 1.23 -10.09 13.79
C LYS A 174 2.13 -10.42 12.60
N ILE A 175 3.35 -9.90 12.62
CA ILE A 175 4.32 -10.06 11.54
C ILE A 175 5.64 -10.49 12.13
N ARG A 176 6.10 -11.68 11.78
CA ARG A 176 7.45 -12.11 12.07
C ARG A 176 8.34 -11.74 10.90
N GLY A 177 9.30 -10.88 11.13
CA GLY A 177 10.19 -10.43 10.06
C GLY A 177 11.06 -11.55 9.51
N VAL A 178 11.28 -11.52 8.20
CA VAL A 178 12.08 -12.50 7.45
C VAL A 178 13.31 -11.85 6.83
N GLN A 179 14.37 -12.65 6.67
CA GLN A 179 15.61 -12.14 6.08
C GLN A 179 15.49 -11.87 4.58
N GLN A 180 14.66 -12.62 3.88
CA GLN A 180 14.51 -12.50 2.44
C GLN A 180 13.09 -12.88 2.01
N LEU A 181 12.58 -12.13 1.04
CA LEU A 181 11.39 -12.48 0.28
C LEU A 181 11.79 -13.03 -1.08
N HIS A 182 10.98 -13.91 -1.64
CA HIS A 182 11.17 -14.49 -2.97
C HIS A 182 10.07 -14.04 -3.93
N GLY A 183 10.22 -14.35 -5.20
CA GLY A 183 9.18 -14.09 -6.20
C GLY A 183 7.97 -14.99 -6.01
N ALA A 184 6.80 -14.49 -6.41
CA ALA A 184 5.55 -15.23 -6.37
C ALA A 184 4.68 -14.91 -7.59
N VAL A 185 3.76 -15.80 -7.89
CA VAL A 185 2.66 -15.56 -8.84
C VAL A 185 1.41 -15.26 -8.00
N TYR A 186 0.79 -14.13 -8.25
CA TYR A 186 -0.34 -13.68 -7.46
C TYR A 186 -1.37 -12.94 -8.31
N SER A 187 -2.64 -13.14 -8.02
CA SER A 187 -3.73 -12.39 -8.65
C SER A 187 -4.34 -11.44 -7.63
N VAL A 188 -4.30 -10.16 -7.93
CA VAL A 188 -4.89 -9.11 -7.08
C VAL A 188 -6.42 -9.26 -7.07
N ILE A 189 -7.04 -9.05 -5.93
CA ILE A 189 -8.51 -9.07 -5.80
C ILE A 189 -9.16 -7.94 -6.61
N PRO A 190 -10.41 -8.14 -7.07
CA PRO A 190 -11.19 -7.07 -7.71
C PRO A 190 -11.37 -5.85 -6.81
N ASP A 191 -11.36 -4.65 -7.40
CA ASP A 191 -11.53 -3.41 -6.67
C ASP A 191 -12.97 -3.22 -6.18
N GLN A 192 -13.15 -3.34 -4.87
CA GLN A 192 -14.45 -3.15 -4.21
C GLN A 192 -14.94 -1.70 -4.26
N ILE A 193 -14.03 -0.73 -4.37
CA ILE A 193 -14.38 0.70 -4.39
C ILE A 193 -14.96 1.03 -5.78
N GLU A 194 -14.31 0.57 -6.83
CA GLU A 194 -14.81 0.71 -8.20
C GLU A 194 -16.18 0.04 -8.35
N ALA A 195 -16.31 -1.24 -7.93
CA ALA A 195 -17.56 -1.96 -7.97
C ALA A 195 -18.67 -1.22 -7.22
N GLY A 196 -18.42 -0.78 -5.99
CA GLY A 196 -19.38 -0.02 -5.19
C GLY A 196 -19.75 1.32 -5.81
N THR A 197 -18.83 1.99 -6.49
CA THR A 197 -19.09 3.24 -7.19
C THR A 197 -20.09 3.04 -8.33
N PHE A 198 -19.91 2.01 -9.16
CA PHE A 198 -20.87 1.70 -10.23
C PHE A 198 -22.24 1.25 -9.70
N MET A 199 -22.27 0.49 -8.59
CA MET A 199 -23.54 0.13 -7.92
C MET A 199 -24.30 1.37 -7.44
N ILE A 200 -23.62 2.32 -6.81
CA ILE A 200 -24.21 3.59 -6.34
C ILE A 200 -24.69 4.42 -7.54
N ALA A 201 -23.89 4.49 -8.61
CA ALA A 201 -24.26 5.20 -9.83
C ALA A 201 -25.54 4.61 -10.47
N ALA A 202 -25.64 3.29 -10.56
CA ALA A 202 -26.85 2.62 -11.05
C ALA A 202 -28.07 2.96 -10.20
N ALA A 203 -27.96 2.88 -8.87
CA ALA A 203 -29.04 3.24 -7.95
C ALA A 203 -29.46 4.72 -8.08
N ALA A 204 -28.50 5.64 -8.16
CA ALA A 204 -28.73 7.09 -8.27
C ALA A 204 -29.43 7.46 -9.58
N THR A 205 -29.13 6.76 -10.67
CA THR A 205 -29.70 7.02 -12.01
C THR A 205 -30.94 6.18 -12.31
N ARG A 206 -31.36 5.29 -11.38
CA ARG A 206 -32.37 4.27 -11.61
C ARG A 206 -32.09 3.42 -12.85
N GLY A 207 -30.79 3.19 -13.10
CA GLY A 207 -30.30 2.40 -14.21
C GLY A 207 -30.29 0.90 -13.90
N ASP A 208 -30.07 0.10 -14.93
CA ASP A 208 -29.86 -1.34 -14.83
C ASP A 208 -28.41 -1.64 -15.26
N VAL A 209 -27.56 -2.05 -14.33
CA VAL A 209 -26.13 -2.28 -14.55
C VAL A 209 -25.73 -3.62 -13.94
N LEU A 210 -25.12 -4.47 -14.76
CA LEU A 210 -24.50 -5.70 -14.31
C LEU A 210 -23.01 -5.46 -14.00
N VAL A 211 -22.63 -5.53 -12.73
CA VAL A 211 -21.21 -5.46 -12.29
C VAL A 211 -20.67 -6.88 -12.16
N THR A 212 -19.69 -7.23 -13.00
CA THR A 212 -19.09 -8.58 -13.05
C THR A 212 -17.70 -8.59 -12.37
N ASN A 213 -17.19 -9.78 -12.12
CA ASN A 213 -15.86 -9.98 -11.49
C ASN A 213 -15.73 -9.26 -10.14
N VAL A 214 -16.71 -9.45 -9.27
CA VAL A 214 -16.73 -8.88 -7.92
C VAL A 214 -16.75 -10.00 -6.87
N ILE A 215 -16.27 -9.68 -5.68
CA ILE A 215 -16.40 -10.56 -4.52
C ILE A 215 -17.52 -9.99 -3.65
N PRO A 216 -18.73 -10.60 -3.63
CA PRO A 216 -19.90 -10.04 -2.96
C PRO A 216 -19.65 -9.74 -1.47
N LYS A 217 -18.92 -10.61 -0.77
CA LYS A 217 -18.54 -10.43 0.63
C LYS A 217 -17.79 -9.12 0.90
N HIS A 218 -17.02 -8.62 -0.05
CA HIS A 218 -16.30 -7.34 0.08
C HIS A 218 -17.23 -6.12 -0.04
N LEU A 219 -18.45 -6.33 -0.54
CA LEU A 219 -19.45 -5.29 -0.77
C LEU A 219 -20.54 -5.24 0.31
N GLU A 220 -20.63 -6.25 1.19
CA GLU A 220 -21.65 -6.34 2.24
C GLU A 220 -21.82 -5.05 3.07
N PRO A 221 -20.73 -4.37 3.54
CA PRO A 221 -20.88 -3.13 4.30
C PRO A 221 -21.50 -1.99 3.49
N LYS A 222 -21.46 -2.05 2.16
CA LYS A 222 -22.00 -1.05 1.24
C LYS A 222 -23.45 -1.40 0.86
N ILE A 223 -23.74 -2.68 0.63
CA ILE A 223 -25.08 -3.18 0.30
C ILE A 223 -26.03 -3.00 1.49
N GLY A 224 -25.59 -3.33 2.70
CA GLY A 224 -26.41 -3.17 3.91
C GLY A 224 -26.80 -1.72 4.23
N ARG A 225 -26.06 -0.74 3.71
CA ARG A 225 -26.41 0.71 3.82
C ARG A 225 -27.31 1.19 2.68
N ALA A 226 -27.35 0.48 1.56
CA ALA A 226 -28.19 0.82 0.42
C ALA A 226 -29.62 0.24 0.52
N SER A 227 -29.84 -0.70 1.43
CA SER A 227 -31.16 -1.34 1.65
C SER A 227 -31.97 -0.74 2.81
N CYS A 228 -31.51 0.36 3.39
CA CYS A 228 -32.24 1.12 4.44
C CYS A 228 -32.94 2.37 3.84
#